data_5fbd968314adbf7ecf782964956faeee
#
_entry.id   5fbd968314adbf7ecf782964956faeee
#
_cell.length_a   1.000
_cell.length_b   1.000
_cell.length_c   1.000
_cell.angle_alpha   90.00
_cell.angle_beta   90.00
_cell.angle_gamma   90.00
#
_symmetry.space_group_name_H-M   'P 1'
#
loop_
_entity.id
_entity.type
_entity.pdbx_description
1 polymer ?
#
loop_
_entity_poly.entity_id
_entity_poly.type
_entity_poly.pdbx_seq_one_letter_code
_entity_poly.pdbx_strand_id
1 'polypeptide(L)'
;MNTKIFIYAATLALLNFNVGVAKTKVSLQKAFDKKYVTAKAICKGGLELDYSVSNLLKDSLFIVIPAGWRFNSNAGKNDYQDILMAHEQILVLKPKQTKIFDIKGYCCEATKAGPRQGAPYTLGKMADSSLVNLARYLNTHKVDSNTEQYSVWAVSDGEETANITSSNDSIAALLRTFVANIKGEPLPWYTLLKRARVSNLGEVQDHPIRFKADINYNVAETCYSYCYIVDAKGNKVSEIFGKW
;
A
#
# COMPACT_ATOMS: atom_id res chain seq x y z
N MET A 1 46.37 -65.89 40.13
CA MET A 1 45.98 -65.66 38.72
C MET A 1 44.70 -64.85 38.75
N ASN A 2 44.78 -63.55 38.61
CA ASN A 2 43.60 -62.63 38.69
C ASN A 2 43.16 -62.20 37.33
N THR A 3 42.02 -62.70 36.86
CA THR A 3 41.44 -62.38 35.61
C THR A 3 40.54 -61.12 35.77
N LYS A 4 40.94 -59.97 35.21
CA LYS A 4 40.14 -58.75 35.17
C LYS A 4 39.19 -58.82 34.01
N ILE A 5 37.90 -58.85 34.28
CA ILE A 5 36.82 -58.72 33.25
C ILE A 5 36.61 -57.23 32.99
N PHE A 6 36.87 -56.77 31.76
CA PHE A 6 36.53 -55.43 31.28
C PHE A 6 35.11 -55.47 30.69
N ILE A 7 34.18 -54.77 31.33
CA ILE A 7 32.85 -54.52 30.78
C ILE A 7 32.92 -53.25 29.95
N TYR A 8 32.77 -53.35 28.62
CA TYR A 8 32.56 -52.24 27.74
C TYR A 8 31.13 -51.82 27.78
N ALA A 9 30.83 -50.67 28.40
CA ALA A 9 29.52 -50.02 28.31
C ALA A 9 29.45 -49.29 26.95
N ALA A 10 28.68 -49.82 25.99
CA ALA A 10 28.35 -49.14 24.76
C ALA A 10 27.34 -48.04 25.03
N THR A 11 27.80 -46.80 25.06
CA THR A 11 26.94 -45.61 25.16
C THR A 11 26.29 -45.38 23.80
N LEU A 12 25.01 -45.76 23.68
CA LEU A 12 24.20 -45.45 22.50
C LEU A 12 23.90 -43.95 22.51
N ALA A 13 24.66 -43.17 21.75
CA ALA A 13 24.37 -41.75 21.50
C ALA A 13 23.12 -41.65 20.63
N LEU A 14 21.97 -41.35 21.25
CA LEU A 14 20.75 -40.95 20.55
C LEU A 14 21.02 -39.63 19.85
N LEU A 15 21.42 -39.69 18.58
CA LEU A 15 21.44 -38.55 17.67
C LEU A 15 19.98 -38.10 17.48
N ASN A 16 19.59 -37.08 18.23
CA ASN A 16 18.38 -36.33 17.94
C ASN A 16 18.55 -35.65 16.59
N PHE A 17 18.15 -36.33 15.50
CA PHE A 17 17.93 -35.70 14.25
C PHE A 17 16.77 -34.72 14.42
N ASN A 18 17.08 -33.46 14.66
CA ASN A 18 16.14 -32.37 14.38
C ASN A 18 15.86 -32.42 12.87
N VAL A 19 14.83 -33.18 12.50
CA VAL A 19 14.25 -33.09 11.16
C VAL A 19 13.77 -31.66 11.02
N GLY A 20 14.59 -30.82 10.43
CA GLY A 20 14.22 -29.45 10.08
C GLY A 20 12.97 -29.54 9.21
N VAL A 21 11.81 -29.18 9.78
CA VAL A 21 10.55 -29.12 9.04
C VAL A 21 10.79 -28.22 7.84
N ALA A 22 10.76 -28.78 6.65
CA ALA A 22 10.99 -28.04 5.42
C ALA A 22 9.95 -26.92 5.33
N LYS A 23 10.42 -25.67 5.43
CA LYS A 23 9.57 -24.49 5.39
C LYS A 23 9.26 -24.16 3.95
N THR A 24 8.08 -24.50 3.47
CA THR A 24 7.66 -24.19 2.11
C THR A 24 7.27 -22.71 2.01
N LYS A 25 8.11 -21.89 1.36
CA LYS A 25 7.79 -20.49 1.05
C LYS A 25 7.11 -20.43 -0.32
N VAL A 26 5.90 -19.89 -0.38
CA VAL A 26 5.11 -19.77 -1.63
C VAL A 26 4.46 -18.40 -1.73
N SER A 27 4.18 -17.93 -2.95
CA SER A 27 3.33 -16.76 -3.14
C SER A 27 1.87 -17.11 -2.79
N LEU A 28 1.09 -16.10 -2.40
CA LEU A 28 -0.32 -16.27 -2.10
C LEU A 28 -1.09 -16.88 -3.29
N GLN A 29 -0.82 -16.41 -4.51
CA GLN A 29 -1.41 -16.96 -5.72
C GLN A 29 -1.14 -18.47 -5.83
N LYS A 30 0.12 -18.88 -5.69
CA LYS A 30 0.49 -20.31 -5.76
C LYS A 30 -0.17 -21.15 -4.66
N ALA A 31 -0.33 -20.55 -3.44
CA ALA A 31 -1.01 -21.25 -2.35
C ALA A 31 -2.48 -21.53 -2.65
N PHE A 32 -3.17 -20.62 -3.34
CA PHE A 32 -4.55 -20.84 -3.83
C PHE A 32 -4.60 -21.83 -4.98
N ASP A 33 -3.78 -21.65 -6.02
CA ASP A 33 -3.76 -22.50 -7.20
C ASP A 33 -3.52 -23.99 -6.85
N LYS A 34 -2.65 -24.20 -5.85
CA LYS A 34 -2.33 -25.54 -5.35
C LYS A 34 -3.27 -26.04 -4.25
N LYS A 35 -4.28 -25.24 -3.86
CA LYS A 35 -5.21 -25.55 -2.77
C LYS A 35 -4.50 -25.88 -1.45
N TYR A 36 -3.39 -25.21 -1.17
CA TYR A 36 -2.67 -25.33 0.11
C TYR A 36 -3.38 -24.62 1.25
N VAL A 37 -4.20 -23.64 0.92
CA VAL A 37 -4.95 -22.83 1.89
C VAL A 37 -6.39 -22.60 1.44
N THR A 38 -7.23 -22.30 2.45
CA THR A 38 -8.48 -21.55 2.28
C THR A 38 -8.34 -20.24 3.03
N ALA A 39 -9.03 -19.19 2.56
CA ALA A 39 -8.98 -17.91 3.21
C ALA A 39 -10.30 -17.15 3.11
N LYS A 40 -10.45 -16.12 3.98
CA LYS A 40 -11.56 -15.19 3.99
C LYS A 40 -11.03 -13.81 4.38
N ALA A 41 -11.43 -12.78 3.66
CA ALA A 41 -11.08 -11.39 3.95
C ALA A 41 -12.33 -10.61 4.36
N ILE A 42 -12.26 -9.89 5.48
CA ILE A 42 -13.33 -9.04 6.01
C ILE A 42 -12.72 -7.72 6.46
N CYS A 43 -13.36 -6.61 6.13
CA CYS A 43 -12.92 -5.31 6.61
C CYS A 43 -13.03 -5.24 8.14
N LYS A 44 -11.92 -4.90 8.79
CA LYS A 44 -11.85 -4.65 10.24
C LYS A 44 -12.26 -3.23 10.60
N GLY A 45 -12.08 -2.33 9.65
CA GLY A 45 -12.34 -0.90 9.74
C GLY A 45 -11.19 -0.10 9.14
N GLY A 46 -11.49 1.05 8.53
CA GLY A 46 -10.49 1.87 7.85
C GLY A 46 -9.75 1.11 6.76
N LEU A 47 -8.43 1.10 6.82
CA LEU A 47 -7.53 0.47 5.82
C LEU A 47 -7.12 -0.97 6.19
N GLU A 48 -7.78 -1.59 7.16
CA GLU A 48 -7.38 -2.88 7.70
C GLU A 48 -8.39 -3.99 7.35
N LEU A 49 -7.85 -5.16 6.99
CA LEU A 49 -8.61 -6.38 6.76
C LEU A 49 -8.22 -7.45 7.78
N ASP A 50 -9.21 -8.13 8.36
CA ASP A 50 -9.05 -9.42 9.02
C ASP A 50 -8.95 -10.49 7.93
N TYR A 51 -7.75 -11.02 7.73
CA TYR A 51 -7.47 -12.05 6.74
C TYR A 51 -7.31 -13.40 7.42
N SER A 52 -8.39 -14.16 7.46
CA SER A 52 -8.39 -15.51 8.04
C SER A 52 -7.87 -16.51 7.01
N VAL A 53 -6.78 -17.20 7.34
CA VAL A 53 -6.14 -18.19 6.46
C VAL A 53 -6.00 -19.51 7.18
N SER A 54 -6.39 -20.59 6.53
CA SER A 54 -6.26 -21.98 7.01
C SER A 54 -5.23 -22.73 6.17
N ASN A 55 -4.18 -23.24 6.80
CA ASN A 55 -3.20 -24.12 6.18
C ASN A 55 -3.77 -25.53 6.08
N LEU A 56 -3.93 -26.05 4.86
CA LEU A 56 -4.45 -27.40 4.62
C LEU A 56 -3.37 -28.48 4.56
N LEU A 57 -2.08 -28.09 4.66
CA LEU A 57 -0.96 -29.01 4.61
C LEU A 57 -0.63 -29.60 5.99
N LYS A 58 0.15 -30.69 5.98
CA LYS A 58 0.73 -31.30 7.20
C LYS A 58 2.05 -30.64 7.61
N ASP A 59 2.54 -29.69 6.81
CA ASP A 59 3.78 -28.95 7.01
C ASP A 59 3.51 -27.49 7.30
N SER A 60 4.50 -26.79 7.91
CA SER A 60 4.43 -25.35 8.11
C SER A 60 4.51 -24.62 6.77
N LEU A 61 3.71 -23.57 6.62
CA LEU A 61 3.56 -22.82 5.38
C LEU A 61 3.92 -21.34 5.60
N PHE A 62 4.75 -20.80 4.71
CA PHE A 62 5.13 -19.39 4.65
C PHE A 62 4.53 -18.82 3.37
N ILE A 63 3.53 -17.95 3.51
CA ILE A 63 2.84 -17.36 2.37
C ILE A 63 3.30 -15.90 2.24
N VAL A 64 3.70 -15.52 1.04
CA VAL A 64 4.02 -14.14 0.71
C VAL A 64 2.83 -13.51 0.02
N ILE A 65 2.27 -12.46 0.64
CA ILE A 65 1.36 -11.53 -0.03
C ILE A 65 2.26 -10.45 -0.63
N PRO A 66 2.40 -10.38 -1.95
CA PRO A 66 3.33 -9.43 -2.56
C PRO A 66 2.77 -7.99 -2.53
N ALA A 67 3.66 -7.00 -2.56
CA ALA A 67 3.30 -5.63 -2.89
C ALA A 67 2.61 -5.59 -4.26
N GLY A 68 1.51 -4.86 -4.36
CA GLY A 68 0.64 -4.82 -5.55
C GLY A 68 -0.49 -5.86 -5.54
N TRP A 69 -0.66 -6.64 -4.47
CA TRP A 69 -1.85 -7.47 -4.30
C TRP A 69 -3.06 -6.61 -4.00
N ARG A 70 -4.19 -6.82 -4.71
CA ARG A 70 -5.40 -6.02 -4.56
C ARG A 70 -6.57 -6.90 -4.14
N PHE A 71 -7.19 -6.56 -3.03
CA PHE A 71 -8.45 -7.13 -2.56
C PHE A 71 -9.61 -6.29 -3.10
N ASN A 72 -10.53 -6.90 -3.85
CA ASN A 72 -11.69 -6.20 -4.36
C ASN A 72 -12.83 -6.26 -3.35
N SER A 73 -13.55 -5.16 -3.19
CA SER A 73 -14.75 -5.11 -2.40
C SER A 73 -15.81 -6.07 -3.00
N ASN A 74 -16.46 -6.84 -2.15
CA ASN A 74 -17.52 -7.78 -2.53
C ASN A 74 -18.83 -7.45 -1.81
N ALA A 75 -19.13 -6.18 -1.65
CA ALA A 75 -20.25 -5.70 -0.84
C ALA A 75 -21.59 -5.60 -1.59
N GLY A 76 -21.71 -6.19 -2.78
CA GLY A 76 -22.94 -6.19 -3.57
C GLY A 76 -23.35 -4.79 -4.04
N LYS A 77 -24.47 -4.24 -3.54
CA LYS A 77 -24.95 -2.90 -3.93
C LYS A 77 -24.12 -1.74 -3.36
N ASN A 78 -23.33 -2.00 -2.32
CA ASN A 78 -22.44 -1.00 -1.72
C ASN A 78 -21.06 -1.14 -2.34
N ASP A 79 -20.72 -0.24 -3.23
CA ASP A 79 -19.44 -0.21 -3.92
C ASP A 79 -18.41 0.49 -3.02
N TYR A 80 -17.78 -0.30 -2.12
CA TYR A 80 -16.67 0.18 -1.31
C TYR A 80 -15.38 0.19 -2.12
N GLN A 81 -14.43 0.98 -1.65
CA GLN A 81 -13.08 1.03 -2.23
C GLN A 81 -12.39 -0.33 -2.12
N ASP A 82 -11.66 -0.71 -3.15
CA ASP A 82 -10.74 -1.84 -3.12
C ASP A 82 -9.50 -1.50 -2.28
N ILE A 83 -8.80 -2.52 -1.80
CA ILE A 83 -7.62 -2.36 -0.94
C ILE A 83 -6.38 -2.90 -1.65
N LEU A 84 -5.38 -2.05 -1.84
CA LEU A 84 -4.07 -2.39 -2.41
C LEU A 84 -3.04 -2.62 -1.30
N MET A 85 -2.32 -3.72 -1.36
CA MET A 85 -1.12 -3.95 -0.55
C MET A 85 0.05 -3.14 -1.11
N ALA A 86 0.46 -2.05 -0.45
CA ALA A 86 1.66 -1.33 -0.83
C ALA A 86 2.94 -2.04 -0.36
N HIS A 87 2.85 -2.82 0.71
CA HIS A 87 3.98 -3.52 1.31
C HIS A 87 3.79 -5.03 1.30
N GLU A 88 4.89 -5.76 1.04
CA GLU A 88 4.90 -7.22 1.13
C GLU A 88 4.64 -7.67 2.57
N GLN A 89 3.84 -8.71 2.74
CA GLN A 89 3.60 -9.33 4.05
C GLN A 89 3.83 -10.84 3.98
N ILE A 90 4.46 -11.38 5.03
CA ILE A 90 4.68 -12.83 5.16
C ILE A 90 3.74 -13.38 6.23
N LEU A 91 2.90 -14.32 5.83
CA LEU A 91 2.03 -15.07 6.72
C LEU A 91 2.68 -16.38 7.11
N VAL A 92 2.76 -16.66 8.40
CA VAL A 92 3.34 -17.91 8.92
C VAL A 92 2.25 -18.73 9.57
N LEU A 93 2.07 -19.96 9.07
CA LEU A 93 1.06 -20.91 9.53
C LEU A 93 1.72 -22.24 9.90
N LYS A 94 1.38 -22.76 11.08
CA LYS A 94 1.71 -24.13 11.47
C LYS A 94 0.89 -25.15 10.67
N PRO A 95 1.23 -26.45 10.69
CA PRO A 95 0.43 -27.48 10.06
C PRO A 95 -1.03 -27.41 10.51
N LYS A 96 -1.97 -27.47 9.56
CA LYS A 96 -3.42 -27.46 9.81
C LYS A 96 -3.94 -26.27 10.62
N GLN A 97 -3.15 -25.21 10.79
CA GLN A 97 -3.54 -24.03 11.54
C GLN A 97 -4.46 -23.12 10.73
N THR A 98 -5.51 -22.62 11.38
CA THR A 98 -6.24 -21.42 10.96
C THR A 98 -5.77 -20.25 11.82
N LYS A 99 -5.46 -19.12 11.17
CA LYS A 99 -5.01 -17.90 11.84
C LYS A 99 -5.58 -16.67 11.14
N ILE A 100 -5.93 -15.66 11.92
CA ILE A 100 -6.31 -14.34 11.43
C ILE A 100 -5.07 -13.46 11.43
N PHE A 101 -4.85 -12.76 10.33
CA PHE A 101 -3.79 -11.78 10.15
C PHE A 101 -4.40 -10.41 9.90
N ASP A 102 -3.83 -9.41 10.54
CA ASP A 102 -4.14 -8.02 10.24
C ASP A 102 -3.39 -7.62 8.96
N ILE A 103 -4.14 -7.33 7.90
CA ILE A 103 -3.63 -6.85 6.62
C ILE A 103 -3.94 -5.36 6.52
N LYS A 104 -2.92 -4.54 6.35
CA LYS A 104 -3.06 -3.12 6.11
C LYS A 104 -2.76 -2.81 4.65
N GLY A 105 -3.63 -2.06 4.00
CA GLY A 105 -3.45 -1.61 2.62
C GLY A 105 -3.90 -0.17 2.43
N TYR A 106 -4.13 0.21 1.18
CA TYR A 106 -4.56 1.55 0.77
C TYR A 106 -5.76 1.47 -0.14
N CYS A 107 -6.67 2.42 0.01
CA CYS A 107 -7.88 2.53 -0.81
C CYS A 107 -7.54 2.89 -2.26
N CYS A 108 -8.21 2.26 -3.22
CA CYS A 108 -7.93 2.46 -4.65
C CYS A 108 -8.83 3.49 -5.32
N GLU A 109 -10.04 3.76 -4.81
CA GLU A 109 -11.01 4.64 -5.48
C GLU A 109 -11.44 5.77 -4.55
N ALA A 110 -10.91 6.98 -4.75
CA ALA A 110 -11.20 8.15 -3.92
C ALA A 110 -12.69 8.56 -3.93
N THR A 111 -13.39 8.24 -5.01
CA THR A 111 -14.80 8.60 -5.24
C THR A 111 -15.81 7.61 -4.67
N LYS A 112 -15.36 6.41 -4.26
CA LYS A 112 -16.22 5.40 -3.64
C LYS A 112 -16.28 5.53 -2.13
N ALA A 113 -17.31 4.93 -1.53
CA ALA A 113 -17.42 4.83 -0.08
C ALA A 113 -16.21 4.13 0.54
N GLY A 114 -15.72 4.65 1.66
CA GLY A 114 -14.64 4.01 2.41
C GLY A 114 -15.02 2.60 2.90
N PRO A 115 -14.04 1.73 3.14
CA PRO A 115 -14.29 0.38 3.63
C PRO A 115 -15.06 0.36 4.94
N ARG A 116 -16.14 -0.42 5.00
CA ARG A 116 -16.99 -0.52 6.19
C ARG A 116 -16.66 -1.79 6.97
N GLN A 117 -16.64 -1.67 8.30
CA GLN A 117 -16.44 -2.83 9.19
C GLN A 117 -17.44 -3.94 8.89
N GLY A 118 -16.95 -5.17 8.80
CA GLY A 118 -17.72 -6.37 8.48
C GLY A 118 -17.96 -6.59 6.99
N ALA A 119 -17.62 -5.65 6.10
CA ALA A 119 -17.76 -5.82 4.66
C ALA A 119 -16.83 -6.95 4.14
N PRO A 120 -17.35 -7.88 3.32
CA PRO A 120 -16.54 -8.94 2.73
C PRO A 120 -15.70 -8.42 1.56
N TYR A 121 -14.49 -8.98 1.44
CA TYR A 121 -13.57 -8.75 0.34
C TYR A 121 -13.25 -10.07 -0.38
N THR A 122 -12.89 -10.00 -1.66
CA THR A 122 -12.37 -11.15 -2.40
C THR A 122 -11.03 -11.60 -1.81
N LEU A 123 -10.58 -12.80 -2.17
CA LEU A 123 -9.26 -13.28 -1.75
C LEU A 123 -8.11 -12.54 -2.42
N GLY A 124 -8.41 -11.69 -3.41
CA GLY A 124 -7.47 -10.80 -4.07
C GLY A 124 -6.77 -11.43 -5.28
N LYS A 125 -6.07 -10.57 -6.00
CA LYS A 125 -5.18 -10.88 -7.13
C LYS A 125 -4.18 -9.74 -7.30
N MET A 126 -3.16 -9.94 -8.13
CA MET A 126 -2.27 -8.83 -8.52
C MET A 126 -3.07 -7.73 -9.23
N ALA A 127 -2.78 -6.47 -8.87
CA ALA A 127 -3.30 -5.31 -9.57
C ALA A 127 -2.71 -5.18 -10.99
N ASP A 128 -3.10 -4.14 -11.71
CA ASP A 128 -2.48 -3.80 -12.99
C ASP A 128 -1.01 -3.37 -12.81
N SER A 129 -0.29 -3.27 -13.93
CA SER A 129 1.15 -3.01 -13.92
C SER A 129 1.51 -1.67 -13.28
N SER A 130 0.68 -0.64 -13.42
CA SER A 130 0.92 0.70 -12.87
C SER A 130 0.88 0.67 -11.34
N LEU A 131 -0.18 0.08 -10.77
CA LEU A 131 -0.32 -0.10 -9.33
C LEU A 131 0.74 -1.06 -8.74
N VAL A 132 1.10 -2.12 -9.47
CA VAL A 132 2.18 -3.03 -9.05
C VAL A 132 3.52 -2.29 -9.00
N ASN A 133 3.83 -1.45 -9.98
CA ASN A 133 5.06 -0.65 -10.00
C ASN A 133 5.09 0.35 -8.85
N LEU A 134 3.97 1.05 -8.60
CA LEU A 134 3.85 1.94 -7.44
C LEU A 134 4.05 1.18 -6.12
N ALA A 135 3.36 0.07 -5.92
CA ALA A 135 3.46 -0.72 -4.70
C ALA A 135 4.88 -1.23 -4.45
N ARG A 136 5.60 -1.66 -5.49
CA ARG A 136 7.03 -2.05 -5.38
C ARG A 136 7.92 -0.88 -4.97
N TYR A 137 7.65 0.31 -5.50
CA TYR A 137 8.36 1.52 -5.09
C TYR A 137 8.12 1.79 -3.60
N LEU A 138 6.86 1.84 -3.16
CA LEU A 138 6.47 2.08 -1.77
C LEU A 138 7.04 1.01 -0.82
N ASN A 139 7.08 -0.25 -1.24
CA ASN A 139 7.63 -1.35 -0.44
C ASN A 139 9.13 -1.18 -0.11
N THR A 140 9.85 -0.40 -0.89
CA THR A 140 11.31 -0.18 -0.73
C THR A 140 11.67 1.21 -0.22
N HIS A 141 10.72 2.13 -0.17
CA HIS A 141 10.91 3.51 0.26
C HIS A 141 10.04 3.82 1.48
N LYS A 142 10.62 4.47 2.48
CA LYS A 142 9.89 4.86 3.68
C LYS A 142 9.13 6.15 3.42
N VAL A 143 7.82 6.04 3.28
CA VAL A 143 6.90 7.13 3.04
C VAL A 143 5.84 7.14 4.15
N ASP A 144 5.26 8.28 4.48
CA ASP A 144 4.15 8.32 5.45
C ASP A 144 2.83 7.84 4.82
N SER A 145 1.94 7.31 5.65
CA SER A 145 0.71 6.65 5.18
C SER A 145 -0.22 7.55 4.37
N ASN A 146 -0.28 8.85 4.66
CA ASN A 146 -1.11 9.78 3.89
C ASN A 146 -0.54 9.99 2.49
N THR A 147 0.77 10.19 2.40
CA THR A 147 1.48 10.34 1.13
C THR A 147 1.34 9.08 0.27
N GLU A 148 1.45 7.87 0.88
CA GLU A 148 1.18 6.60 0.20
C GLU A 148 -0.28 6.54 -0.31
N GLN A 149 -1.25 6.91 0.52
CA GLN A 149 -2.66 6.89 0.12
C GLN A 149 -2.95 7.79 -1.08
N TYR A 150 -2.44 9.03 -1.08
CA TYR A 150 -2.61 9.94 -2.22
C TYR A 150 -1.91 9.43 -3.48
N SER A 151 -0.75 8.79 -3.34
CA SER A 151 -0.06 8.18 -4.49
C SER A 151 -0.84 7.00 -5.08
N VAL A 152 -1.49 6.20 -4.24
CA VAL A 152 -2.37 5.11 -4.71
C VAL A 152 -3.55 5.69 -5.47
N TRP A 153 -4.26 6.68 -4.94
CA TRP A 153 -5.37 7.33 -5.65
C TRP A 153 -4.94 8.01 -6.95
N ALA A 154 -3.76 8.64 -6.98
CA ALA A 154 -3.23 9.26 -8.20
C ALA A 154 -3.06 8.25 -9.33
N VAL A 155 -2.64 7.02 -9.03
CA VAL A 155 -2.44 5.97 -10.05
C VAL A 155 -3.71 5.17 -10.33
N SER A 156 -4.53 4.88 -9.31
CA SER A 156 -5.70 4.00 -9.45
C SER A 156 -6.97 4.72 -9.88
N ASP A 157 -7.13 6.00 -9.53
CA ASP A 157 -8.38 6.75 -9.70
C ASP A 157 -8.18 8.10 -10.45
N GLY A 158 -6.97 8.34 -10.95
CA GLY A 158 -6.67 9.53 -11.74
C GLY A 158 -6.57 10.82 -10.93
N GLU A 159 -6.49 10.75 -9.60
CA GLU A 159 -6.24 11.93 -8.76
C GLU A 159 -4.98 12.68 -9.19
N GLU A 160 -4.94 13.99 -8.90
CA GLU A 160 -3.82 14.83 -9.32
C GLU A 160 -2.52 14.45 -8.60
N THR A 161 -1.45 14.25 -9.36
CA THR A 161 -0.10 14.00 -8.79
C THR A 161 0.37 15.13 -7.88
N ALA A 162 -0.12 16.36 -8.09
CA ALA A 162 0.14 17.51 -7.23
C ALA A 162 -0.35 17.33 -5.77
N ASN A 163 -1.31 16.41 -5.52
CA ASN A 163 -1.84 16.12 -4.19
C ASN A 163 -0.89 15.27 -3.34
N ILE A 164 0.13 14.66 -3.93
CA ILE A 164 1.12 13.86 -3.20
C ILE A 164 2.03 14.81 -2.43
N THR A 165 1.70 15.02 -1.15
CA THR A 165 2.42 15.90 -0.23
C THR A 165 2.83 15.12 1.01
N SER A 166 3.94 15.51 1.64
CA SER A 166 4.46 14.93 2.87
C SER A 166 5.03 16.03 3.76
N SER A 167 5.25 15.72 5.04
CA SER A 167 6.08 16.54 5.91
C SER A 167 7.55 16.59 5.46
N ASN A 168 7.98 15.60 4.67
CA ASN A 168 9.27 15.59 3.99
C ASN A 168 9.09 15.89 2.50
N ASP A 169 9.27 17.15 2.12
CA ASP A 169 9.10 17.62 0.74
C ASP A 169 9.98 16.87 -0.27
N SER A 170 11.18 16.45 0.10
CA SER A 170 12.10 15.72 -0.78
C SER A 170 11.55 14.33 -1.12
N ILE A 171 11.01 13.60 -0.14
CA ILE A 171 10.41 12.29 -0.37
C ILE A 171 9.16 12.45 -1.24
N ALA A 172 8.31 13.43 -0.96
CA ALA A 172 7.12 13.69 -1.76
C ALA A 172 7.47 14.09 -3.20
N ALA A 173 8.52 14.87 -3.41
CA ALA A 173 8.98 15.26 -4.76
C ALA A 173 9.44 14.04 -5.59
N LEU A 174 10.21 13.14 -4.97
CA LEU A 174 10.63 11.90 -5.63
C LEU A 174 9.43 11.02 -5.99
N LEU A 175 8.46 10.89 -5.07
CA LEU A 175 7.26 10.10 -5.32
C LEU A 175 6.36 10.75 -6.39
N ARG A 176 6.19 12.08 -6.41
CA ARG A 176 5.49 12.79 -7.49
C ARG A 176 6.14 12.54 -8.85
N THR A 177 7.47 12.62 -8.92
CA THR A 177 8.22 12.31 -10.15
C THR A 177 7.96 10.88 -10.61
N PHE A 178 8.01 9.92 -9.69
CA PHE A 178 7.74 8.52 -9.99
C PHE A 178 6.31 8.28 -10.48
N VAL A 179 5.32 8.87 -9.80
CA VAL A 179 3.90 8.76 -10.18
C VAL A 179 3.60 9.44 -11.51
N ALA A 180 4.13 10.65 -11.75
CA ALA A 180 3.99 11.33 -13.04
C ALA A 180 4.51 10.48 -14.20
N ASN A 181 5.66 9.81 -14.01
CA ASN A 181 6.21 8.88 -15.00
C ASN A 181 5.30 7.65 -15.24
N ILE A 182 4.70 7.07 -14.18
CA ILE A 182 3.73 5.97 -14.32
C ILE A 182 2.51 6.41 -15.13
N LYS A 183 2.00 7.62 -14.85
CA LYS A 183 0.81 8.17 -15.51
C LYS A 183 1.11 8.70 -16.91
N GLY A 184 2.38 8.90 -17.29
CA GLY A 184 2.78 9.51 -18.55
C GLY A 184 2.40 10.99 -18.64
N GLU A 185 2.36 11.69 -17.50
CA GLU A 185 2.01 13.11 -17.43
C GLU A 185 3.21 13.99 -17.03
N PRO A 186 3.20 15.28 -17.36
CA PRO A 186 4.22 16.21 -16.89
C PRO A 186 4.24 16.29 -15.36
N LEU A 187 5.45 16.41 -14.78
CA LEU A 187 5.59 16.67 -13.35
C LEU A 187 4.94 18.02 -12.99
N PRO A 188 3.99 18.06 -12.06
CA PRO A 188 3.37 19.32 -11.65
C PRO A 188 4.40 20.23 -10.98
N TRP A 189 4.44 21.51 -11.41
CA TRP A 189 5.30 22.55 -10.85
C TRP A 189 4.78 23.14 -9.53
N TYR A 190 3.62 22.66 -9.06
CA TYR A 190 2.94 23.04 -7.84
C TYR A 190 2.53 21.83 -7.02
N THR A 191 2.14 22.08 -5.78
CA THR A 191 1.49 21.08 -4.91
C THR A 191 0.13 21.59 -4.44
N LEU A 192 -0.81 20.67 -4.28
CA LEU A 192 -2.12 20.92 -3.70
C LEU A 192 -2.22 20.22 -2.36
N LEU A 193 -2.68 20.91 -1.32
CA LEU A 193 -3.13 20.28 -0.10
C LEU A 193 -4.66 20.24 -0.14
N LYS A 194 -5.21 19.05 -0.18
CA LYS A 194 -6.64 18.79 -0.05
C LYS A 194 -6.99 18.40 1.38
N ARG A 195 -8.18 18.70 1.81
CA ARG A 195 -8.75 18.16 3.04
C ARG A 195 -9.74 17.07 2.67
N ALA A 196 -9.47 15.84 3.09
CA ALA A 196 -10.46 14.78 3.00
C ALA A 196 -11.66 15.14 3.89
N ARG A 197 -12.85 15.14 3.32
CA ARG A 197 -14.11 15.18 4.07
C ARG A 197 -14.76 13.81 3.95
N VAL A 198 -15.00 13.19 5.09
CA VAL A 198 -15.86 12.00 5.14
C VAL A 198 -17.29 12.53 5.19
N SER A 199 -18.07 12.31 4.14
CA SER A 199 -19.51 12.58 4.15
C SER A 199 -20.23 11.55 5.03
N ASN A 200 -21.47 11.83 5.43
CA ASN A 200 -22.31 10.87 6.15
C ASN A 200 -22.53 9.55 5.37
N LEU A 201 -22.21 9.53 4.08
CA LEU A 201 -22.29 8.37 3.18
C LEU A 201 -20.95 7.64 3.03
N GLY A 202 -19.89 8.11 3.74
CA GLY A 202 -18.57 7.51 3.66
C GLY A 202 -17.75 7.87 2.41
N GLU A 203 -18.26 8.76 1.54
CA GLU A 203 -17.52 9.27 0.39
C GLU A 203 -16.45 10.26 0.85
N VAL A 204 -15.26 10.14 0.28
CA VAL A 204 -14.17 11.09 0.49
C VAL A 204 -14.30 12.20 -0.55
N GLN A 205 -14.75 13.38 -0.12
CA GLN A 205 -14.75 14.59 -0.95
C GLN A 205 -13.57 15.45 -0.58
N ASP A 206 -12.59 15.54 -1.47
CA ASP A 206 -11.41 16.36 -1.28
C ASP A 206 -11.64 17.77 -1.81
N HIS A 207 -11.45 18.76 -0.92
CA HIS A 207 -11.44 20.17 -1.32
C HIS A 207 -10.04 20.74 -1.20
N PRO A 208 -9.52 21.43 -2.24
CA PRO A 208 -8.26 22.15 -2.15
C PRO A 208 -8.33 23.20 -1.04
N ILE A 209 -7.38 23.16 -0.12
CA ILE A 209 -7.27 24.15 0.97
C ILE A 209 -5.98 24.97 0.88
N ARG A 210 -5.00 24.52 0.13
CA ARG A 210 -3.75 25.25 -0.08
C ARG A 210 -3.11 24.84 -1.41
N PHE A 211 -2.68 25.83 -2.15
CA PHE A 211 -1.78 25.73 -3.30
C PHE A 211 -0.39 26.23 -2.88
N LYS A 212 0.67 25.50 -3.23
CA LYS A 212 2.06 25.91 -3.02
C LYS A 212 2.83 25.72 -4.32
N ALA A 213 3.52 26.80 -4.76
CA ALA A 213 4.39 26.76 -5.93
C ALA A 213 5.55 27.73 -5.72
N ASP A 214 6.68 27.41 -6.35
CA ASP A 214 7.84 28.29 -6.44
C ASP A 214 7.93 28.83 -7.88
N ILE A 215 7.83 30.14 -8.03
CA ILE A 215 7.88 30.81 -9.32
C ILE A 215 9.21 31.56 -9.44
N ASN A 216 10.08 31.10 -10.32
CA ASN A 216 11.35 31.75 -10.64
C ASN A 216 11.22 32.45 -12.01
N TYR A 217 11.58 33.73 -12.04
CA TYR A 217 11.57 34.51 -13.27
C TYR A 217 12.77 35.46 -13.31
N ASN A 218 13.22 35.73 -14.52
CA ASN A 218 14.29 36.72 -14.76
C ASN A 218 13.71 37.90 -15.54
N VAL A 219 14.12 39.11 -15.15
CA VAL A 219 13.80 40.35 -15.90
C VAL A 219 15.08 40.89 -16.48
N ALA A 220 15.03 41.32 -17.72
CA ALA A 220 16.21 41.90 -18.41
C ALA A 220 16.53 43.32 -17.96
N GLU A 221 15.53 44.04 -17.45
CA GLU A 221 15.63 45.41 -17.02
C GLU A 221 14.85 45.66 -15.72
N THR A 222 15.16 46.73 -15.03
CA THR A 222 14.40 47.13 -13.83
C THR A 222 12.97 47.44 -14.22
N CYS A 223 12.02 46.69 -13.70
CA CYS A 223 10.62 46.85 -13.96
C CYS A 223 9.74 46.58 -12.73
N TYR A 224 8.47 46.99 -12.79
CA TYR A 224 7.49 46.58 -11.80
C TYR A 224 6.92 45.23 -12.21
N SER A 225 6.96 44.27 -11.26
CA SER A 225 6.40 42.93 -11.46
C SER A 225 5.16 42.75 -10.61
N TYR A 226 4.16 42.08 -11.17
CA TYR A 226 2.91 41.76 -10.51
C TYR A 226 2.59 40.29 -10.72
N CYS A 227 2.11 39.63 -9.69
CA CYS A 227 1.64 38.24 -9.78
C CYS A 227 0.18 38.16 -9.33
N TYR A 228 -0.66 37.61 -10.18
CA TYR A 228 -2.08 37.48 -9.95
C TYR A 228 -2.53 36.04 -10.11
N ILE A 229 -3.55 35.65 -9.32
CA ILE A 229 -4.36 34.48 -9.62
C ILE A 229 -5.48 34.94 -10.56
N VAL A 230 -5.64 34.24 -11.68
CA VAL A 230 -6.72 34.47 -12.62
C VAL A 230 -7.62 33.25 -12.73
N ASP A 231 -8.91 33.46 -13.04
CA ASP A 231 -9.83 32.38 -13.37
C ASP A 231 -9.58 31.83 -14.80
N ALA A 232 -10.31 30.77 -15.17
CA ALA A 232 -10.20 30.16 -16.49
C ALA A 232 -10.56 31.12 -17.66
N LYS A 233 -11.19 32.26 -17.37
CA LYS A 233 -11.53 33.29 -18.34
C LYS A 233 -10.49 34.43 -18.40
N GLY A 234 -9.44 34.35 -17.55
CA GLY A 234 -8.39 35.36 -17.47
C GLY A 234 -8.73 36.54 -16.53
N ASN A 235 -9.84 36.50 -15.79
CA ASN A 235 -10.18 37.57 -14.85
C ASN A 235 -9.33 37.45 -13.59
N LYS A 236 -8.81 38.58 -13.12
CA LYS A 236 -8.04 38.65 -11.86
C LYS A 236 -8.93 38.27 -10.69
N VAL A 237 -8.54 37.18 -9.97
CA VAL A 237 -9.21 36.69 -8.77
C VAL A 237 -8.51 37.24 -7.52
N SER A 238 -7.17 37.24 -7.50
CA SER A 238 -6.39 37.71 -6.37
C SER A 238 -5.03 38.23 -6.83
N GLU A 239 -4.46 39.16 -6.08
CA GLU A 239 -3.08 39.59 -6.22
C GLU A 239 -2.23 38.88 -5.19
N ILE A 240 -1.14 38.23 -5.60
CA ILE A 240 -0.22 37.54 -4.72
C ILE A 240 0.85 38.53 -4.22
N PHE A 241 1.42 39.27 -5.14
CA PHE A 241 2.31 40.38 -4.83
C PHE A 241 2.30 41.42 -5.95
N GLY A 242 2.56 42.65 -5.63
CA GLY A 242 2.77 43.75 -6.55
C GLY A 242 3.85 44.67 -6.02
N LYS A 243 4.75 45.04 -6.92
CA LYS A 243 5.79 46.03 -6.70
C LYS A 243 7.04 45.54 -5.95
N TRP A 244 8.10 45.40 -6.70
CA TRP A 244 9.50 45.36 -6.22
C TRP A 244 10.25 46.56 -6.74
#